data_c32bd24be5e9f5d5c0e104c4d4cda5b0
#
_entry.id   c32bd24be5e9f5d5c0e104c4d4cda5b0
#
_cell.length_a   1.000
_cell.length_b   1.000
_cell.length_c   1.000
_cell.angle_alpha   90.00
_cell.angle_beta   90.00
_cell.angle_gamma   90.00
#
_symmetry.space_group_name_H-M   'P 1'
#
loop_
_entity.id
_entity.type
_entity.pdbx_description
1 polymer ?
#
loop_
_entity_poly.entity_id
_entity_poly.type
_entity_poly.pdbx_seq_one_letter_code
_entity_poly.pdbx_strand_id
1 'polypeptide(L)'
;MGYGENMTTKSPSIPADRMAVLFAVMLVAAAGNTAMQSILPAIGAKLHIPDVWVSLAFSWSALLWVLTAPHWARQSDKRGRKALMALGVIGFLSSMALCGLTLWAGLSGWLAAGATFVIFAVFRSLYGALGSAAPPAVQAYVAARTDPAERTQALSLVSSSFGLGTVIGPAIAPFFILPFVGLAGPLLVFALIGLIVLVMLRWRLPDDIPRFAARGTIVSYPTSAGTPDATSSDEEDQTDLTAPTEPLRWTDRRVRPWMFAGLFGGQAQAMMLGVIGFLILDRLNLRLRPDEGAAMTGIVLMAGAFATLLAQWGLIPLLKMSARTAVLFGAALGGVGAVVTGLSQDLHGIIIGFALASLGFGLFRPGFTAGASLAVPRRDQGGVAGMTASINGSAYIVSPAIGVLLYNWHPMVAYGLMAGFCGWLVMWGWSALKLDQPTT
;
A
#
# COMPACT_ATOMS: atom_id res chain seq x y z
N MET A 1 33.00 -40.45 29.44
CA MET A 1 33.18 -40.19 28.00
C MET A 1 31.85 -40.43 27.34
N GLY A 2 31.21 -39.38 26.87
CA GLY A 2 29.92 -39.43 26.17
C GLY A 2 29.60 -38.03 25.72
N TYR A 3 30.16 -37.58 24.57
CA TYR A 3 29.85 -36.32 23.91
C TYR A 3 28.43 -36.41 23.36
N GLY A 4 27.48 -35.76 23.98
CA GLY A 4 26.21 -35.42 23.41
C GLY A 4 26.39 -34.21 22.51
N GLU A 5 26.59 -34.38 21.20
CA GLU A 5 26.47 -33.35 20.22
C GLU A 5 25.01 -32.86 20.24
N ASN A 6 24.77 -31.69 20.79
CA ASN A 6 23.58 -30.88 20.53
C ASN A 6 23.59 -30.47 19.06
N MET A 7 23.05 -31.32 18.19
CA MET A 7 22.63 -30.89 16.87
C MET A 7 21.46 -29.93 17.04
N THR A 8 21.77 -28.65 17.20
CA THR A 8 20.81 -27.59 16.95
C THR A 8 20.45 -27.70 15.47
N THR A 9 19.37 -28.42 15.19
CA THR A 9 18.78 -28.41 13.84
C THR A 9 18.31 -26.99 13.58
N LYS A 10 19.17 -26.20 12.93
CA LYS A 10 18.83 -24.90 12.40
C LYS A 10 17.61 -25.10 11.48
N SER A 11 16.45 -24.57 11.86
CA SER A 11 15.30 -24.65 10.96
C SER A 11 15.68 -24.04 9.63
N PRO A 12 15.27 -24.64 8.50
CA PRO A 12 15.72 -24.18 7.20
C PRO A 12 15.19 -22.78 6.95
N SER A 13 16.08 -21.80 6.92
CA SER A 13 15.76 -20.45 6.39
C SER A 13 15.21 -20.60 4.98
N ILE A 14 14.23 -19.75 4.60
CA ILE A 14 13.66 -19.79 3.26
C ILE A 14 14.80 -19.57 2.24
N PRO A 15 15.02 -20.48 1.28
CA PRO A 15 16.06 -20.32 0.26
C PRO A 15 15.90 -18.99 -0.49
N ALA A 16 17.02 -18.36 -0.84
CA ALA A 16 17.03 -17.04 -1.47
C ALA A 16 16.21 -16.97 -2.78
N ASP A 17 16.20 -18.05 -3.56
CA ASP A 17 15.42 -18.15 -4.79
C ASP A 17 13.90 -18.12 -4.51
N ARG A 18 13.44 -18.75 -3.44
CA ARG A 18 12.03 -18.70 -3.01
C ARG A 18 11.67 -17.34 -2.44
N MET A 19 12.54 -16.75 -1.64
CA MET A 19 12.36 -15.40 -1.12
C MET A 19 12.26 -14.37 -2.26
N ALA A 20 13.07 -14.52 -3.31
CA ALA A 20 13.01 -13.67 -4.50
C ALA A 20 11.66 -13.78 -5.23
N VAL A 21 11.07 -14.98 -5.31
CA VAL A 21 9.71 -15.15 -5.89
C VAL A 21 8.65 -14.45 -5.03
N LEU A 22 8.72 -14.60 -3.71
CA LEU A 22 7.78 -13.91 -2.79
C LEU A 22 7.91 -12.40 -2.89
N PHE A 23 9.14 -11.90 -2.98
CA PHE A 23 9.45 -10.50 -3.22
C PHE A 23 8.84 -10.02 -4.54
N ALA A 24 9.02 -10.78 -5.64
CA ALA A 24 8.49 -10.46 -6.96
C ALA A 24 6.95 -10.43 -6.98
N VAL A 25 6.27 -11.36 -6.31
CA VAL A 25 4.80 -11.37 -6.18
C VAL A 25 4.29 -10.08 -5.57
N MET A 26 4.90 -9.65 -4.46
CA MET A 26 4.49 -8.43 -3.76
C MET A 26 4.82 -7.17 -4.57
N LEU A 27 6.03 -7.11 -5.13
CA LEU A 27 6.50 -5.99 -5.93
C LEU A 27 5.60 -5.76 -7.14
N VAL A 28 5.35 -6.81 -7.93
CA VAL A 28 4.61 -6.69 -9.20
C VAL A 28 3.13 -6.39 -8.96
N ALA A 29 2.51 -7.00 -7.95
CA ALA A 29 1.13 -6.71 -7.59
C ALA A 29 0.94 -5.23 -7.19
N ALA A 30 1.88 -4.68 -6.42
CA ALA A 30 1.86 -3.28 -6.04
C ALA A 30 2.20 -2.34 -7.21
N ALA A 31 3.26 -2.65 -7.98
CA ALA A 31 3.72 -1.83 -9.08
C ALA A 31 2.66 -1.69 -10.19
N GLY A 32 2.08 -2.80 -10.65
CA GLY A 32 1.04 -2.75 -11.67
C GLY A 32 -0.23 -2.01 -11.21
N ASN A 33 -0.61 -2.17 -9.94
CA ASN A 33 -1.74 -1.42 -9.39
C ASN A 33 -1.50 0.09 -9.38
N THR A 34 -0.34 0.51 -8.93
CA THR A 34 -0.01 1.94 -8.80
C THR A 34 0.44 2.57 -10.12
N ALA A 35 0.93 1.78 -11.07
CA ALA A 35 1.24 2.22 -12.43
C ALA A 35 0.08 2.96 -13.11
N MET A 36 -1.16 2.55 -12.80
CA MET A 36 -2.35 3.22 -13.33
C MET A 36 -2.50 4.67 -12.87
N GLN A 37 -1.90 5.06 -11.75
CA GLN A 37 -1.98 6.44 -11.25
C GLN A 37 -1.33 7.44 -12.22
N SER A 38 -0.32 7.02 -12.97
CA SER A 38 0.33 7.87 -13.98
C SER A 38 -0.42 7.94 -15.30
N ILE A 39 -1.15 6.88 -15.67
CA ILE A 39 -1.73 6.77 -17.02
C ILE A 39 -3.25 6.96 -17.06
N LEU A 40 -3.98 6.61 -16.00
CA LEU A 40 -5.44 6.62 -16.04
C LEU A 40 -6.05 8.03 -16.17
N PRO A 41 -5.50 9.10 -15.56
CA PRO A 41 -5.95 10.48 -15.85
C PRO A 41 -5.82 10.84 -17.33
N ALA A 42 -4.71 10.46 -17.97
CA ALA A 42 -4.47 10.69 -19.40
C ALA A 42 -5.44 9.91 -20.29
N ILE A 43 -5.75 8.66 -19.94
CA ILE A 43 -6.75 7.83 -20.63
C ILE A 43 -8.15 8.47 -20.50
N GLY A 44 -8.50 8.91 -19.28
CA GLY A 44 -9.76 9.61 -19.02
C GLY A 44 -9.92 10.85 -19.89
N ALA A 45 -8.86 11.68 -19.98
CA ALA A 45 -8.83 12.86 -20.85
C ALA A 45 -9.02 12.49 -22.33
N LYS A 46 -8.32 11.45 -22.82
CA LYS A 46 -8.40 10.99 -24.22
C LYS A 46 -9.78 10.42 -24.59
N LEU A 47 -10.43 9.76 -23.65
CA LEU A 47 -11.78 9.20 -23.82
C LEU A 47 -12.89 10.20 -23.43
N HIS A 48 -12.55 11.41 -23.02
CA HIS A 48 -13.50 12.45 -22.56
C HIS A 48 -14.38 11.96 -21.39
N ILE A 49 -13.82 11.12 -20.50
CA ILE A 49 -14.49 10.65 -19.29
C ILE A 49 -14.30 11.70 -18.18
N PRO A 50 -15.36 12.09 -17.46
CA PRO A 50 -15.22 13.01 -16.32
C PRO A 50 -14.24 12.47 -15.27
N ASP A 51 -13.34 13.32 -14.77
CA ASP A 51 -12.23 12.97 -13.88
C ASP A 51 -12.69 12.23 -12.60
N VAL A 52 -13.88 12.58 -12.10
CA VAL A 52 -14.47 11.91 -10.92
C VAL A 52 -14.73 10.42 -11.18
N TRP A 53 -15.21 10.06 -12.37
CA TRP A 53 -15.43 8.64 -12.72
C TRP A 53 -14.12 7.88 -12.80
N VAL A 54 -13.09 8.51 -13.35
CA VAL A 54 -11.73 7.95 -13.40
C VAL A 54 -11.24 7.64 -11.99
N SER A 55 -11.42 8.56 -11.06
CA SER A 55 -11.04 8.38 -9.66
C SER A 55 -11.88 7.30 -8.95
N LEU A 56 -13.19 7.23 -9.24
CA LEU A 56 -14.09 6.20 -8.69
C LEU A 56 -13.68 4.77 -9.06
N ALA A 57 -13.03 4.56 -10.20
CA ALA A 57 -12.52 3.24 -10.57
C ALA A 57 -11.43 2.73 -9.61
N PHE A 58 -10.60 3.62 -9.07
CA PHE A 58 -9.65 3.28 -8.01
C PHE A 58 -10.38 2.98 -6.70
N SER A 59 -11.33 3.83 -6.34
CA SER A 59 -12.16 3.68 -5.13
C SER A 59 -12.91 2.35 -5.12
N TRP A 60 -13.49 1.95 -6.24
CA TRP A 60 -14.19 0.68 -6.42
C TRP A 60 -13.29 -0.52 -6.16
N SER A 61 -12.10 -0.54 -6.76
CA SER A 61 -11.14 -1.63 -6.55
C SER A 61 -10.62 -1.67 -5.10
N ALA A 62 -10.39 -0.51 -4.47
CA ALA A 62 -9.96 -0.42 -3.09
C ALA A 62 -11.06 -0.93 -2.12
N LEU A 63 -12.33 -0.60 -2.38
CA LEU A 63 -13.46 -1.10 -1.61
C LEU A 63 -13.52 -2.64 -1.65
N LEU A 64 -13.45 -3.23 -2.83
CA LEU A 64 -13.44 -4.68 -2.99
C LEU A 64 -12.25 -5.32 -2.28
N TRP A 65 -11.06 -4.70 -2.36
CA TRP A 65 -9.89 -5.17 -1.65
C TRP A 65 -10.10 -5.24 -0.14
N VAL A 66 -10.63 -4.17 0.45
CA VAL A 66 -10.89 -4.11 1.90
C VAL A 66 -11.93 -5.15 2.33
N LEU A 67 -12.96 -5.37 1.53
CA LEU A 67 -14.02 -6.34 1.83
C LEU A 67 -13.55 -7.81 1.70
N THR A 68 -12.68 -8.10 0.74
CA THR A 68 -12.31 -9.48 0.42
C THR A 68 -11.01 -9.95 1.07
N ALA A 69 -10.07 -9.05 1.41
CA ALA A 69 -8.80 -9.41 2.03
C ALA A 69 -8.96 -10.23 3.33
N PRO A 70 -9.87 -9.89 4.27
CA PRO A 70 -10.09 -10.70 5.47
C PRO A 70 -10.64 -12.10 5.17
N HIS A 71 -11.43 -12.25 4.09
CA HIS A 71 -11.94 -13.54 3.65
C HIS A 71 -10.78 -14.44 3.16
N TRP A 72 -9.93 -13.91 2.29
CA TRP A 72 -8.78 -14.66 1.75
C TRP A 72 -7.76 -15.00 2.81
N ALA A 73 -7.51 -14.13 3.76
CA ALA A 73 -6.63 -14.40 4.86
C ALA A 73 -7.08 -15.65 5.65
N ARG A 74 -8.37 -15.76 5.98
CA ARG A 74 -8.94 -16.95 6.62
C ARG A 74 -8.91 -18.21 5.75
N GLN A 75 -9.00 -18.06 4.43
CA GLN A 75 -8.92 -19.19 3.48
C GLN A 75 -7.49 -19.68 3.28
N SER A 76 -6.48 -18.87 3.60
CA SER A 76 -5.05 -19.20 3.44
C SER A 76 -4.66 -20.47 4.20
N ASP A 77 -5.19 -20.63 5.40
CA ASP A 77 -4.91 -21.80 6.22
C ASP A 77 -5.61 -23.08 5.74
N LYS A 78 -6.75 -22.92 5.04
CA LYS A 78 -7.58 -24.04 4.56
C LYS A 78 -7.17 -24.56 3.18
N ARG A 79 -6.84 -23.64 2.25
CA ARG A 79 -6.58 -23.98 0.83
C ARG A 79 -5.10 -24.06 0.48
N GLY A 80 -4.22 -23.70 1.43
CA GLY A 80 -2.78 -23.61 1.21
C GLY A 80 -2.35 -22.22 0.71
N ARG A 81 -1.21 -21.77 1.18
CA ARG A 81 -0.70 -20.41 0.95
C ARG A 81 -0.27 -20.19 -0.49
N LYS A 82 0.39 -21.20 -1.11
CA LYS A 82 0.78 -21.17 -2.53
C LYS A 82 -0.42 -21.01 -3.45
N ALA A 83 -1.52 -21.74 -3.17
CA ALA A 83 -2.74 -21.65 -3.96
C ALA A 83 -3.38 -20.26 -3.92
N LEU A 84 -3.40 -19.61 -2.75
CA LEU A 84 -3.92 -18.24 -2.61
C LEU A 84 -2.99 -17.18 -3.18
N MET A 85 -1.67 -17.35 -3.10
CA MET A 85 -0.74 -16.50 -3.84
C MET A 85 -1.00 -16.58 -5.34
N ALA A 86 -1.13 -17.81 -5.87
CA ALA A 86 -1.43 -18.02 -7.29
C ALA A 86 -2.78 -17.40 -7.69
N LEU A 87 -3.82 -17.55 -6.86
CA LEU A 87 -5.13 -16.92 -7.08
C LEU A 87 -5.02 -15.39 -7.14
N GLY A 88 -4.26 -14.80 -6.22
CA GLY A 88 -4.05 -13.36 -6.20
C GLY A 88 -3.28 -12.85 -7.42
N VAL A 89 -2.24 -13.57 -7.85
CA VAL A 89 -1.48 -13.24 -9.06
C VAL A 89 -2.35 -13.44 -10.31
N ILE A 90 -3.18 -14.49 -10.38
CA ILE A 90 -4.16 -14.69 -11.47
C ILE A 90 -5.16 -13.53 -11.50
N GLY A 91 -5.71 -13.15 -10.36
CA GLY A 91 -6.61 -11.99 -10.26
C GLY A 91 -5.95 -10.70 -10.75
N PHE A 92 -4.68 -10.48 -10.38
CA PHE A 92 -3.88 -9.35 -10.85
C PHE A 92 -3.67 -9.38 -12.37
N LEU A 93 -3.08 -10.45 -12.90
CA LEU A 93 -2.75 -10.53 -14.34
C LEU A 93 -4.00 -10.50 -15.22
N SER A 94 -5.08 -11.18 -14.82
CA SER A 94 -6.35 -11.15 -15.57
C SER A 94 -6.96 -9.76 -15.58
N SER A 95 -6.96 -9.08 -14.43
CA SER A 95 -7.42 -7.69 -14.34
C SER A 95 -6.58 -6.77 -15.23
N MET A 96 -5.24 -6.86 -15.15
CA MET A 96 -4.34 -6.03 -15.99
C MET A 96 -4.55 -6.29 -17.48
N ALA A 97 -4.62 -7.55 -17.91
CA ALA A 97 -4.81 -7.92 -19.31
C ALA A 97 -6.17 -7.45 -19.84
N LEU A 98 -7.26 -7.76 -19.13
CA LEU A 98 -8.61 -7.41 -19.55
C LEU A 98 -8.86 -5.90 -19.51
N CYS A 99 -8.37 -5.21 -18.49
CA CYS A 99 -8.40 -3.75 -18.42
C CYS A 99 -7.60 -3.13 -19.57
N GLY A 100 -6.37 -3.63 -19.83
CA GLY A 100 -5.52 -3.15 -20.92
C GLY A 100 -6.17 -3.34 -22.28
N LEU A 101 -6.73 -4.52 -22.56
CA LEU A 101 -7.44 -4.79 -23.82
C LEU A 101 -8.70 -3.92 -23.98
N THR A 102 -9.47 -3.74 -22.89
CA THR A 102 -10.66 -2.87 -22.92
C THR A 102 -10.29 -1.42 -23.22
N LEU A 103 -9.26 -0.90 -22.54
CA LEU A 103 -8.80 0.46 -22.78
C LEU A 103 -8.21 0.63 -24.19
N TRP A 104 -7.46 -0.35 -24.66
CA TRP A 104 -6.97 -0.36 -26.04
C TRP A 104 -8.10 -0.32 -27.07
N ALA A 105 -9.15 -1.16 -26.90
CA ALA A 105 -10.32 -1.17 -27.76
C ALA A 105 -11.07 0.16 -27.73
N GLY A 106 -11.23 0.77 -26.54
CA GLY A 106 -11.85 2.10 -26.41
C GLY A 106 -11.03 3.21 -27.05
N LEU A 107 -9.71 3.22 -26.82
CA LEU A 107 -8.79 4.20 -27.41
C LEU A 107 -8.67 4.06 -28.94
N SER A 108 -8.89 2.86 -29.48
CA SER A 108 -8.94 2.58 -30.93
C SER A 108 -10.31 2.87 -31.55
N GLY A 109 -11.29 3.33 -30.77
CA GLY A 109 -12.63 3.66 -31.25
C GLY A 109 -13.57 2.47 -31.47
N TRP A 110 -13.19 1.24 -31.08
CA TRP A 110 -14.03 0.05 -31.20
C TRP A 110 -15.16 -0.01 -30.17
N LEU A 111 -14.99 0.68 -29.06
CA LEU A 111 -15.97 0.77 -27.98
C LEU A 111 -16.28 2.25 -27.69
N ALA A 112 -17.55 2.53 -27.39
CA ALA A 112 -17.91 3.85 -26.88
C ALA A 112 -17.23 4.13 -25.53
N ALA A 113 -16.87 5.37 -25.28
CA ALA A 113 -16.10 5.77 -24.08
C ALA A 113 -16.77 5.30 -22.77
N GLY A 114 -18.08 5.51 -22.62
CA GLY A 114 -18.84 5.06 -21.45
C GLY A 114 -18.82 3.54 -21.26
N ALA A 115 -19.00 2.78 -22.35
CA ALA A 115 -18.94 1.32 -22.31
C ALA A 115 -17.53 0.83 -21.95
N THR A 116 -16.49 1.43 -22.54
CA THR A 116 -15.11 1.14 -22.22
C THR A 116 -14.84 1.29 -20.73
N PHE A 117 -15.32 2.37 -20.13
CA PHE A 117 -15.07 2.65 -18.74
C PHE A 117 -15.84 1.73 -17.79
N VAL A 118 -17.10 1.38 -18.10
CA VAL A 118 -17.87 0.42 -17.31
C VAL A 118 -17.24 -0.97 -17.37
N ILE A 119 -16.86 -1.44 -18.55
CA ILE A 119 -16.19 -2.75 -18.74
C ILE A 119 -14.84 -2.76 -18.00
N PHE A 120 -14.08 -1.68 -18.10
CA PHE A 120 -12.84 -1.49 -17.33
C PHE A 120 -13.09 -1.62 -15.83
N ALA A 121 -14.10 -0.94 -15.27
CA ALA A 121 -14.42 -1.01 -13.85
C ALA A 121 -14.82 -2.44 -13.42
N VAL A 122 -15.55 -3.16 -14.25
CA VAL A 122 -15.90 -4.57 -14.01
C VAL A 122 -14.66 -5.45 -13.98
N PHE A 123 -13.76 -5.34 -14.95
CA PHE A 123 -12.53 -6.14 -14.96
C PHE A 123 -11.55 -5.70 -13.87
N ARG A 124 -11.60 -4.45 -13.47
CA ARG A 124 -10.83 -3.94 -12.33
C ARG A 124 -11.24 -4.59 -11.01
N SER A 125 -12.49 -5.04 -10.90
CA SER A 125 -12.99 -5.79 -9.74
C SER A 125 -12.22 -7.09 -9.50
N LEU A 126 -11.67 -7.73 -10.54
CA LEU A 126 -10.87 -8.94 -10.41
C LEU A 126 -9.61 -8.70 -9.55
N TYR A 127 -8.94 -7.57 -9.74
CA TYR A 127 -7.81 -7.21 -8.87
C TYR A 127 -8.26 -6.93 -7.44
N GLY A 128 -9.29 -6.12 -7.25
CA GLY A 128 -9.82 -5.82 -5.92
C GLY A 128 -10.24 -7.08 -5.17
N ALA A 129 -11.00 -7.95 -5.84
CA ALA A 129 -11.57 -9.14 -5.22
C ALA A 129 -10.57 -10.29 -5.05
N LEU A 130 -9.80 -10.62 -6.07
CA LEU A 130 -8.89 -11.78 -6.06
C LEU A 130 -7.44 -11.39 -5.75
N GLY A 131 -6.97 -10.24 -6.25
CA GLY A 131 -5.60 -9.76 -6.02
C GLY A 131 -5.27 -9.57 -4.55
N SER A 132 -6.27 -9.23 -3.74
CA SER A 132 -6.17 -9.11 -2.28
C SER A 132 -5.77 -10.41 -1.55
N ALA A 133 -5.83 -11.57 -2.23
CA ALA A 133 -5.42 -12.85 -1.65
C ALA A 133 -3.90 -13.02 -1.54
N ALA A 134 -3.11 -12.40 -2.43
CA ALA A 134 -1.66 -12.64 -2.48
C ALA A 134 -0.91 -12.09 -1.27
N PRO A 135 -1.03 -10.82 -0.83
CA PRO A 135 -0.22 -10.28 0.26
C PRO A 135 -0.33 -11.03 1.59
N PRO A 136 -1.54 -11.34 2.11
CA PRO A 136 -1.64 -12.09 3.36
C PRO A 136 -1.11 -13.52 3.22
N ALA A 137 -1.27 -14.17 2.05
CA ALA A 137 -0.74 -15.50 1.81
C ALA A 137 0.80 -15.54 1.78
N VAL A 138 1.43 -14.51 1.17
CA VAL A 138 2.90 -14.34 1.17
C VAL A 138 3.41 -14.15 2.60
N GLN A 139 2.82 -13.25 3.36
CA GLN A 139 3.23 -12.98 4.74
C GLN A 139 3.06 -14.23 5.62
N ALA A 140 1.93 -14.93 5.51
CA ALA A 140 1.70 -16.17 6.23
C ALA A 140 2.67 -17.29 5.83
N TYR A 141 3.07 -17.36 4.55
CA TYR A 141 4.08 -18.31 4.08
C TYR A 141 5.44 -18.07 4.73
N VAL A 142 5.87 -16.80 4.76
CA VAL A 142 7.13 -16.39 5.39
C VAL A 142 7.09 -16.67 6.89
N ALA A 143 6.05 -16.20 7.57
CA ALA A 143 5.92 -16.36 9.02
C ALA A 143 5.98 -17.83 9.49
N ALA A 144 5.46 -18.77 8.69
CA ALA A 144 5.45 -20.19 9.05
C ALA A 144 6.75 -20.94 8.74
N ARG A 145 7.69 -20.32 8.02
CA ARG A 145 8.93 -20.97 7.56
C ARG A 145 10.20 -20.23 7.97
N THR A 146 10.06 -19.23 8.83
CA THR A 146 11.20 -18.49 9.40
C THR A 146 11.19 -18.66 10.90
N ASP A 147 12.38 -18.79 11.47
CA ASP A 147 12.56 -18.81 12.93
C ASP A 147 12.16 -17.45 13.54
N PRO A 148 11.72 -17.40 14.80
CA PRO A 148 11.33 -16.16 15.46
C PRO A 148 12.37 -15.05 15.33
N ALA A 149 13.67 -15.38 15.43
CA ALA A 149 14.77 -14.43 15.33
C ALA A 149 14.91 -13.79 13.93
N GLU A 150 14.64 -14.56 12.84
CA GLU A 150 14.78 -14.12 11.46
C GLU A 150 13.46 -13.61 10.87
N ARG A 151 12.33 -13.94 11.49
CA ARG A 151 10.97 -13.68 11.00
C ARG A 151 10.71 -12.21 10.74
N THR A 152 11.11 -11.35 11.68
CA THR A 152 10.92 -9.90 11.56
C THR A 152 11.64 -9.34 10.33
N GLN A 153 12.88 -9.76 10.10
CA GLN A 153 13.65 -9.34 8.93
C GLN A 153 13.03 -9.85 7.62
N ALA A 154 12.62 -11.11 7.58
CA ALA A 154 12.01 -11.71 6.39
C ALA A 154 10.66 -11.06 6.04
N LEU A 155 9.80 -10.79 7.03
CA LEU A 155 8.53 -10.09 6.83
C LEU A 155 8.75 -8.63 6.42
N SER A 156 9.76 -7.96 7.00
CA SER A 156 10.14 -6.60 6.61
C SER A 156 10.57 -6.52 5.14
N LEU A 157 11.40 -7.48 4.69
CA LEU A 157 11.83 -7.57 3.29
C LEU A 157 10.65 -7.70 2.33
N VAL A 158 9.70 -8.58 2.64
CA VAL A 158 8.51 -8.80 1.81
C VAL A 158 7.58 -7.58 1.83
N SER A 159 7.40 -6.94 2.99
CA SER A 159 6.61 -5.71 3.10
C SER A 159 7.26 -4.55 2.35
N SER A 160 8.60 -4.45 2.41
CA SER A 160 9.36 -3.44 1.66
C SER A 160 9.23 -3.63 0.16
N SER A 161 9.14 -4.87 -0.33
CA SER A 161 8.94 -5.12 -1.76
C SER A 161 7.60 -4.57 -2.28
N PHE A 162 6.54 -4.68 -1.47
CA PHE A 162 5.26 -4.07 -1.80
C PHE A 162 5.37 -2.53 -1.83
N GLY A 163 6.02 -1.94 -0.82
CA GLY A 163 6.31 -0.51 -0.79
C GLY A 163 7.13 -0.05 -2.00
N LEU A 164 8.19 -0.79 -2.35
CA LEU A 164 9.01 -0.50 -3.53
C LEU A 164 8.20 -0.58 -4.83
N GLY A 165 7.29 -1.54 -4.93
CA GLY A 165 6.37 -1.65 -6.07
C GLY A 165 5.48 -0.41 -6.24
N THR A 166 4.96 0.14 -5.13
CA THR A 166 4.13 1.37 -5.21
C THR A 166 4.90 2.58 -5.72
N VAL A 167 6.21 2.58 -5.57
CA VAL A 167 7.14 3.62 -6.03
C VAL A 167 7.52 3.41 -7.50
N ILE A 168 7.98 2.20 -7.83
CA ILE A 168 8.49 1.87 -9.16
C ILE A 168 7.36 1.88 -10.19
N GLY A 169 6.16 1.39 -9.82
CA GLY A 169 5.06 1.23 -10.76
C GLY A 169 4.74 2.48 -11.57
N PRO A 170 4.35 3.60 -10.93
CA PRO A 170 4.06 4.84 -11.63
C PRO A 170 5.27 5.42 -12.37
N ALA A 171 6.47 5.22 -11.85
CA ALA A 171 7.71 5.73 -12.42
C ALA A 171 8.05 5.07 -13.77
N ILE A 172 7.85 3.75 -13.87
CA ILE A 172 8.20 3.00 -15.08
C ILE A 172 7.05 2.85 -16.07
N ALA A 173 5.80 3.06 -15.65
CA ALA A 173 4.63 2.90 -16.50
C ALA A 173 4.70 3.71 -17.80
N PRO A 174 5.13 4.98 -17.84
CA PRO A 174 5.22 5.75 -19.07
C PRO A 174 6.17 5.17 -20.11
N PHE A 175 7.21 4.44 -19.69
CA PHE A 175 8.15 3.78 -20.62
C PHE A 175 7.51 2.63 -21.41
N PHE A 176 6.37 2.14 -20.96
CA PHE A 176 5.60 1.08 -21.61
C PHE A 176 4.45 1.61 -22.48
N ILE A 177 4.40 2.91 -22.74
CA ILE A 177 3.51 3.49 -23.75
C ILE A 177 4.08 3.14 -25.13
N LEU A 178 3.58 2.02 -25.67
CA LEU A 178 4.11 1.46 -26.91
C LEU A 178 3.32 1.97 -28.13
N PRO A 179 3.95 2.16 -29.31
CA PRO A 179 3.30 2.71 -30.49
C PRO A 179 2.01 1.99 -30.92
N PHE A 180 1.93 0.65 -30.71
CA PHE A 180 0.80 -0.17 -31.17
C PHE A 180 -0.38 -0.17 -30.21
N VAL A 181 -0.16 0.04 -28.92
CA VAL A 181 -1.17 -0.08 -27.85
C VAL A 181 -1.34 1.24 -27.06
N GLY A 182 -0.49 2.22 -27.32
CA GLY A 182 -0.56 3.54 -26.68
C GLY A 182 -0.57 3.47 -25.15
N LEU A 183 -1.43 4.26 -24.54
CA LEU A 183 -1.61 4.35 -23.08
C LEU A 183 -2.07 3.03 -22.42
N ALA A 184 -2.58 2.06 -23.17
CA ALA A 184 -2.94 0.74 -22.63
C ALA A 184 -1.71 -0.18 -22.43
N GLY A 185 -0.57 0.16 -23.04
CA GLY A 185 0.65 -0.63 -23.02
C GLY A 185 1.14 -1.01 -21.63
N PRO A 186 1.22 -0.08 -20.66
CA PRO A 186 1.65 -0.40 -19.31
C PRO A 186 0.84 -1.52 -18.66
N LEU A 187 -0.50 -1.54 -18.83
CA LEU A 187 -1.33 -2.59 -18.25
C LEU A 187 -1.00 -3.97 -18.86
N LEU A 188 -0.82 -4.02 -20.18
CA LEU A 188 -0.49 -5.27 -20.89
C LEU A 188 0.90 -5.78 -20.52
N VAL A 189 1.87 -4.88 -20.36
CA VAL A 189 3.22 -5.24 -19.91
C VAL A 189 3.20 -5.75 -18.48
N PHE A 190 2.48 -5.11 -17.56
CA PHE A 190 2.33 -5.61 -16.19
C PHE A 190 1.56 -6.93 -16.14
N ALA A 191 0.60 -7.17 -17.04
CA ALA A 191 -0.04 -8.48 -17.16
C ALA A 191 0.96 -9.56 -17.58
N LEU A 192 1.84 -9.27 -18.55
CA LEU A 192 2.89 -10.19 -18.97
C LEU A 192 3.90 -10.47 -17.84
N ILE A 193 4.33 -9.43 -17.11
CA ILE A 193 5.19 -9.60 -15.94
C ILE A 193 4.48 -10.44 -14.88
N GLY A 194 3.18 -10.21 -14.64
CA GLY A 194 2.36 -11.02 -13.74
C GLY A 194 2.30 -12.50 -14.15
N LEU A 195 2.22 -12.77 -15.45
CA LEU A 195 2.28 -14.13 -15.98
C LEU A 195 3.63 -14.80 -15.70
N ILE A 196 4.73 -14.09 -15.93
CA ILE A 196 6.08 -14.58 -15.61
C ILE A 196 6.20 -14.92 -14.13
N VAL A 197 5.74 -14.01 -13.26
CA VAL A 197 5.75 -14.23 -11.81
C VAL A 197 4.86 -15.41 -11.41
N LEU A 198 3.71 -15.61 -12.05
CA LEU A 198 2.87 -16.79 -11.81
C LEU A 198 3.57 -18.09 -12.16
N VAL A 199 4.27 -18.14 -13.30
CA VAL A 199 5.05 -19.29 -13.73
C VAL A 199 6.18 -19.56 -12.74
N MET A 200 6.93 -18.53 -12.34
CA MET A 200 8.00 -18.65 -11.33
C MET A 200 7.43 -19.16 -9.99
N LEU A 201 6.30 -18.63 -9.56
CA LEU A 201 5.60 -19.06 -8.33
C LEU A 201 5.25 -20.55 -8.40
N ARG A 202 4.70 -21.02 -9.52
CA ARG A 202 4.31 -22.42 -9.71
C ARG A 202 5.50 -23.37 -9.71
N TRP A 203 6.62 -22.98 -10.33
CA TRP A 203 7.78 -23.84 -10.49
C TRP A 203 8.72 -23.83 -9.29
N ARG A 204 8.94 -22.67 -8.65
CA ARG A 204 9.95 -22.52 -7.60
C ARG A 204 9.41 -22.77 -6.19
N LEU A 205 8.12 -22.48 -5.92
CA LEU A 205 7.55 -22.77 -4.62
C LEU A 205 7.03 -24.22 -4.56
N PRO A 206 7.38 -24.98 -3.52
CA PRO A 206 6.79 -26.29 -3.28
C PRO A 206 5.31 -26.18 -2.96
N ASP A 207 4.56 -27.23 -3.25
CA ASP A 207 3.16 -27.30 -2.89
C ASP A 207 2.99 -27.29 -1.37
N ASP A 208 2.10 -26.46 -0.91
CA ASP A 208 1.80 -26.31 0.50
C ASP A 208 0.66 -27.28 0.82
N ILE A 209 0.98 -28.38 1.49
CA ILE A 209 -0.04 -29.29 2.00
C ILE A 209 -0.79 -28.50 3.07
N PRO A 210 -2.13 -28.32 2.95
CA PRO A 210 -2.90 -27.66 4.00
C PRO A 210 -2.71 -28.49 5.28
N ARG A 211 -1.87 -28.04 6.16
CA ARG A 211 -1.88 -28.57 7.52
C ARG A 211 -3.14 -28.01 8.13
N PHE A 212 -4.13 -28.86 8.37
CA PHE A 212 -5.16 -28.55 9.32
C PHE A 212 -4.44 -28.04 10.55
N ALA A 213 -4.57 -26.76 10.83
CA ALA A 213 -3.92 -26.14 11.95
C ALA A 213 -4.12 -27.05 13.14
N ALA A 214 -3.05 -27.54 13.73
CA ALA A 214 -3.11 -28.07 15.07
C ALA A 214 -3.94 -27.03 15.83
N ARG A 215 -4.99 -27.47 16.53
CA ARG A 215 -5.95 -26.64 17.25
C ARG A 215 -5.20 -25.86 18.35
N GLY A 216 -4.43 -24.88 17.92
CA GLY A 216 -3.77 -23.87 18.72
C GLY A 216 -4.47 -22.56 18.36
N THR A 217 -4.88 -21.83 19.35
CA THR A 217 -5.43 -20.48 19.30
C THR A 217 -4.92 -19.72 18.08
N ILE A 218 -5.83 -19.17 17.29
CA ILE A 218 -5.54 -18.34 16.14
C ILE A 218 -4.74 -17.14 16.66
N VAL A 219 -3.43 -17.27 16.65
CA VAL A 219 -2.56 -16.11 16.87
C VAL A 219 -2.69 -15.25 15.63
N SER A 220 -3.20 -14.07 15.86
CA SER A 220 -3.45 -12.95 14.98
C SER A 220 -2.42 -12.81 13.87
N TYR A 221 -2.91 -12.27 12.73
CA TYR A 221 -2.20 -11.86 11.53
C TYR A 221 -0.77 -11.37 11.80
N PRO A 222 0.22 -11.84 11.05
CA PRO A 222 1.53 -11.23 11.07
C PRO A 222 1.43 -9.88 10.36
N THR A 223 1.20 -8.87 11.14
CA THR A 223 1.50 -7.51 10.76
C THR A 223 2.99 -7.29 10.99
N SER A 224 3.56 -6.31 10.34
CA SER A 224 4.97 -5.91 10.41
C SER A 224 5.49 -5.50 11.82
N ALA A 225 4.72 -5.74 12.86
CA ALA A 225 5.12 -5.66 14.26
C ALA A 225 5.40 -7.07 14.75
N GLY A 226 6.61 -7.29 15.23
CA GLY A 226 7.15 -8.61 15.61
C GLY A 226 6.22 -9.45 16.49
N THR A 227 6.21 -10.74 16.21
CA THR A 227 5.60 -11.74 17.07
C THR A 227 6.40 -11.84 18.38
N PRO A 228 5.73 -12.06 19.52
CA PRO A 228 6.42 -12.28 20.79
C PRO A 228 7.38 -13.46 20.67
N ASP A 229 8.57 -13.27 21.17
CA ASP A 229 9.58 -14.32 21.28
C ASP A 229 9.09 -15.36 22.30
N ALA A 230 8.84 -16.60 21.84
CA ALA A 230 8.36 -17.68 22.70
C ALA A 230 9.46 -18.27 23.59
N THR A 231 10.63 -17.67 23.65
CA THR A 231 11.81 -18.18 24.37
C THR A 231 12.34 -17.29 25.48
N SER A 232 11.64 -16.21 25.84
CA SER A 232 11.99 -15.52 27.09
C SER A 232 11.42 -16.32 28.27
N SER A 233 12.33 -16.93 29.02
CA SER A 233 12.11 -17.79 30.19
C SER A 233 11.67 -17.03 31.43
N ASP A 234 10.81 -16.04 31.30
CA ASP A 234 10.25 -15.34 32.44
C ASP A 234 8.83 -15.89 32.71
N GLU A 235 8.71 -16.76 33.69
CA GLU A 235 7.46 -17.39 34.13
C GLU A 235 6.37 -16.36 34.51
N GLU A 236 6.72 -15.12 34.77
CA GLU A 236 5.76 -14.04 35.09
C GLU A 236 4.93 -13.57 33.89
N ASP A 237 5.39 -13.74 32.63
CA ASP A 237 4.68 -13.25 31.43
C ASP A 237 3.66 -14.28 30.91
N GLN A 238 3.70 -15.54 31.32
CA GLN A 238 2.78 -16.59 30.86
C GLN A 238 1.39 -16.53 31.51
N THR A 239 1.26 -15.98 32.68
CA THR A 239 -0.02 -15.83 33.38
C THR A 239 -0.91 -14.76 32.76
N ASP A 240 -0.33 -13.78 32.04
CA ASP A 240 -1.08 -12.69 31.39
C ASP A 240 -1.63 -13.07 30.00
N LEU A 241 -1.16 -14.18 29.40
CA LEU A 241 -1.64 -14.67 28.10
C LEU A 241 -2.92 -15.50 28.20
N THR A 242 -3.30 -15.96 29.37
CA THR A 242 -4.47 -16.84 29.60
C THR A 242 -5.73 -16.07 30.01
N ALA A 243 -5.63 -14.81 30.36
CA ALA A 243 -6.80 -13.99 30.69
C ALA A 243 -7.62 -13.71 29.41
N PRO A 244 -8.96 -13.88 29.44
CA PRO A 244 -9.84 -13.51 28.32
C PRO A 244 -9.68 -12.01 28.07
N THR A 245 -9.00 -11.64 26.99
CA THR A 245 -8.78 -10.23 26.65
C THR A 245 -9.99 -9.71 25.91
N GLU A 246 -10.62 -8.67 26.42
CA GLU A 246 -11.63 -7.93 25.63
C GLU A 246 -10.97 -7.45 24.32
N PRO A 247 -11.65 -7.64 23.17
CA PRO A 247 -11.10 -7.19 21.90
C PRO A 247 -10.85 -5.68 21.94
N LEU A 248 -9.65 -5.27 21.54
CA LEU A 248 -9.24 -3.86 21.51
C LEU A 248 -10.28 -3.03 20.73
N ARG A 249 -10.83 -2.02 21.36
CA ARG A 249 -11.87 -1.16 20.77
C ARG A 249 -11.26 0.09 20.15
N TRP A 250 -11.86 0.59 19.07
CA TRP A 250 -11.49 1.85 18.43
C TRP A 250 -11.52 3.06 19.39
N THR A 251 -12.30 2.96 20.46
CA THR A 251 -12.47 3.98 21.51
C THR A 251 -11.41 3.92 22.61
N ASP A 252 -10.51 2.93 22.59
CA ASP A 252 -9.44 2.80 23.59
C ASP A 252 -8.58 4.07 23.60
N ARG A 253 -8.45 4.68 24.78
CA ARG A 253 -7.75 5.96 24.97
C ARG A 253 -6.28 5.90 24.57
N ARG A 254 -5.64 4.73 24.60
CA ARG A 254 -4.23 4.52 24.26
C ARG A 254 -4.00 4.66 22.75
N VAL A 255 -4.83 4.02 21.95
CA VAL A 255 -4.67 3.96 20.49
C VAL A 255 -5.45 5.03 19.74
N ARG A 256 -6.55 5.51 20.31
CA ARG A 256 -7.45 6.49 19.67
C ARG A 256 -6.73 7.69 19.05
N PRO A 257 -5.77 8.36 19.72
CA PRO A 257 -5.09 9.50 19.12
C PRO A 257 -4.31 9.13 17.86
N TRP A 258 -3.65 7.98 17.88
CA TRP A 258 -2.90 7.48 16.72
C TRP A 258 -3.82 7.11 15.57
N MET A 259 -4.98 6.49 15.87
CA MET A 259 -5.99 6.14 14.87
C MET A 259 -6.58 7.39 14.20
N PHE A 260 -6.88 8.44 14.98
CA PHE A 260 -7.31 9.73 14.42
C PHE A 260 -6.21 10.37 13.56
N ALA A 261 -4.96 10.34 14.02
CA ALA A 261 -3.85 10.83 13.23
C ALA A 261 -3.79 10.08 11.88
N GLY A 262 -3.78 8.76 11.91
CA GLY A 262 -3.74 7.91 10.71
C GLY A 262 -4.90 8.18 9.76
N LEU A 263 -6.11 8.37 10.30
CA LEU A 263 -7.30 8.64 9.51
C LEU A 263 -7.16 9.96 8.72
N PHE A 264 -6.89 11.07 9.38
CA PHE A 264 -6.83 12.38 8.72
C PHE A 264 -5.60 12.52 7.80
N GLY A 265 -4.43 12.09 8.24
CA GLY A 265 -3.23 12.13 7.39
C GLY A 265 -3.31 11.16 6.21
N GLY A 266 -3.93 9.99 6.39
CA GLY A 266 -4.19 9.05 5.32
C GLY A 266 -5.15 9.60 4.26
N GLN A 267 -6.22 10.31 4.68
CA GLN A 267 -7.14 10.97 3.76
C GLN A 267 -6.42 12.03 2.92
N ALA A 268 -5.59 12.90 3.54
CA ALA A 268 -4.82 13.93 2.84
C ALA A 268 -3.88 13.30 1.79
N GLN A 269 -3.15 12.24 2.16
CA GLN A 269 -2.28 11.52 1.24
C GLN A 269 -3.04 10.90 0.06
N ALA A 270 -4.16 10.24 0.33
CA ALA A 270 -4.95 9.57 -0.70
C ALA A 270 -5.60 10.58 -1.68
N MET A 271 -6.06 11.73 -1.17
CA MET A 271 -6.55 12.84 -1.99
C MET A 271 -5.45 13.38 -2.91
N MET A 272 -4.24 13.60 -2.35
CA MET A 272 -3.09 14.10 -3.10
C MET A 272 -2.76 13.19 -4.28
N LEU A 273 -2.68 11.87 -4.03
CA LEU A 273 -2.43 10.88 -5.08
C LEU A 273 -3.56 10.80 -6.12
N GLY A 274 -4.80 11.02 -5.70
CA GLY A 274 -5.96 11.02 -6.60
C GLY A 274 -6.00 12.21 -7.54
N VAL A 275 -5.54 13.38 -7.10
CA VAL A 275 -5.66 14.65 -7.84
C VAL A 275 -4.46 14.95 -8.72
N ILE A 276 -3.26 14.50 -8.34
CA ILE A 276 -2.01 14.97 -8.95
C ILE A 276 -1.95 14.81 -10.47
N GLY A 277 -2.44 13.69 -11.02
CA GLY A 277 -2.44 13.45 -12.45
C GLY A 277 -3.32 14.45 -13.23
N PHE A 278 -4.48 14.81 -12.68
CA PHE A 278 -5.37 15.81 -13.28
C PHE A 278 -4.79 17.22 -13.19
N LEU A 279 -4.16 17.57 -12.05
CA LEU A 279 -3.45 18.84 -11.90
C LEU A 279 -2.38 19.02 -13.00
N ILE A 280 -1.59 17.97 -13.26
CA ILE A 280 -0.53 18.00 -14.28
C ILE A 280 -1.13 18.23 -15.66
N LEU A 281 -2.20 17.50 -16.01
CA LEU A 281 -2.89 17.66 -17.29
C LEU A 281 -3.40 19.09 -17.49
N ASP A 282 -3.94 19.72 -16.44
CA ASP A 282 -4.51 21.06 -16.51
C ASP A 282 -3.42 22.14 -16.52
N ARG A 283 -2.49 22.10 -15.58
CA ARG A 283 -1.47 23.15 -15.43
C ARG A 283 -0.49 23.21 -16.59
N LEU A 284 -0.19 22.05 -17.20
CA LEU A 284 0.72 21.99 -18.37
C LEU A 284 -0.03 21.98 -19.70
N ASN A 285 -1.37 22.16 -19.70
CA ASN A 285 -2.22 22.12 -20.90
C ASN A 285 -2.04 20.82 -21.72
N LEU A 286 -1.93 19.68 -21.04
CA LEU A 286 -1.65 18.37 -21.65
C LEU A 286 -2.91 17.51 -21.86
N ARG A 287 -4.12 18.04 -21.63
CA ARG A 287 -5.37 17.28 -21.89
C ARG A 287 -5.51 16.85 -23.35
N LEU A 288 -4.99 17.65 -24.29
CA LEU A 288 -4.97 17.34 -25.73
C LEU A 288 -3.76 16.49 -26.15
N ARG A 289 -2.78 16.33 -25.27
CA ARG A 289 -1.56 15.52 -25.48
C ARG A 289 -1.40 14.50 -24.34
N PRO A 290 -2.35 13.55 -24.19
CA PRO A 290 -2.44 12.69 -23.01
C PRO A 290 -1.23 11.77 -22.82
N ASP A 291 -0.53 11.37 -23.89
CA ASP A 291 0.67 10.54 -23.81
C ASP A 291 1.81 11.31 -23.12
N GLU A 292 2.00 12.59 -23.44
CA GLU A 292 2.93 13.48 -22.73
C GLU A 292 2.48 13.70 -21.28
N GLY A 293 1.18 13.88 -21.06
CA GLY A 293 0.60 14.03 -19.74
C GLY A 293 0.89 12.83 -18.83
N ALA A 294 0.78 11.62 -19.35
CA ALA A 294 1.14 10.41 -18.63
C ALA A 294 2.64 10.37 -18.28
N ALA A 295 3.51 10.77 -19.22
CA ALA A 295 4.95 10.83 -18.98
C ALA A 295 5.30 11.83 -17.87
N MET A 296 4.74 13.06 -17.93
CA MET A 296 4.97 14.08 -16.91
C MET A 296 4.43 13.66 -15.54
N THR A 297 3.26 13.02 -15.51
CA THR A 297 2.70 12.44 -14.27
C THR A 297 3.64 11.38 -13.69
N GLY A 298 4.20 10.51 -14.54
CA GLY A 298 5.18 9.51 -14.11
C GLY A 298 6.42 10.13 -13.48
N ILE A 299 6.96 11.23 -14.06
CA ILE A 299 8.12 11.96 -13.52
C ILE A 299 7.80 12.53 -12.12
N VAL A 300 6.65 13.17 -11.97
CA VAL A 300 6.23 13.75 -10.67
C VAL A 300 6.05 12.65 -9.63
N LEU A 301 5.39 11.56 -9.98
CA LEU A 301 5.19 10.41 -9.08
C LEU A 301 6.54 9.75 -8.73
N MET A 302 7.48 9.68 -9.67
CA MET A 302 8.82 9.16 -9.42
C MET A 302 9.58 10.06 -8.41
N ALA A 303 9.52 11.37 -8.56
CA ALA A 303 10.13 12.30 -7.61
C ALA A 303 9.56 12.14 -6.19
N GLY A 304 8.22 12.02 -6.07
CA GLY A 304 7.56 11.74 -4.81
C GLY A 304 7.95 10.40 -4.21
N ALA A 305 8.14 9.41 -5.05
CA ALA A 305 8.57 8.09 -4.68
C ALA A 305 9.99 8.10 -4.08
N PHE A 306 10.95 8.74 -4.74
CA PHE A 306 12.30 8.94 -4.19
C PHE A 306 12.27 9.70 -2.86
N ALA A 307 11.45 10.75 -2.76
CA ALA A 307 11.29 11.51 -1.52
C ALA A 307 10.74 10.62 -0.37
N THR A 308 9.76 9.74 -0.67
CA THR A 308 9.23 8.77 0.31
C THR A 308 10.29 7.79 0.77
N LEU A 309 11.10 7.24 -0.15
CA LEU A 309 12.21 6.33 0.19
C LEU A 309 13.27 7.03 1.02
N LEU A 310 13.62 8.29 0.67
CA LEU A 310 14.53 9.12 1.44
C LEU A 310 14.02 9.34 2.87
N ALA A 311 12.72 9.56 3.04
CA ALA A 311 12.11 9.68 4.36
C ALA A 311 12.28 8.40 5.18
N GLN A 312 11.92 7.24 4.59
CA GLN A 312 11.83 5.97 5.30
C GLN A 312 13.20 5.34 5.55
N TRP A 313 14.09 5.34 4.56
CA TRP A 313 15.40 4.68 4.66
C TRP A 313 16.54 5.63 5.04
N GLY A 314 16.34 6.94 4.81
CA GLY A 314 17.33 7.97 5.15
C GLY A 314 17.00 8.68 6.46
N LEU A 315 15.95 9.53 6.44
CA LEU A 315 15.71 10.48 7.53
C LEU A 315 15.28 9.81 8.84
N ILE A 316 14.37 8.84 8.80
CA ILE A 316 13.90 8.17 10.02
C ILE A 316 15.06 7.51 10.78
N PRO A 317 15.91 6.66 10.18
CA PRO A 317 17.01 6.03 10.89
C PRO A 317 18.14 7.00 11.22
N LEU A 318 18.47 7.95 10.33
CA LEU A 318 19.56 8.92 10.54
C LEU A 318 19.27 9.85 11.72
N LEU A 319 18.05 10.37 11.79
CA LEU A 319 17.62 11.31 12.83
C LEU A 319 17.05 10.61 14.07
N LYS A 320 16.96 9.27 14.06
CA LYS A 320 16.36 8.47 15.15
C LYS A 320 15.02 9.06 15.60
N MET A 321 14.16 9.38 14.62
CA MET A 321 12.90 10.10 14.86
C MET A 321 11.95 9.26 15.73
N SER A 322 11.41 9.88 16.80
CA SER A 322 10.31 9.28 17.55
C SER A 322 9.04 9.20 16.71
N ALA A 323 8.13 8.28 17.04
CA ALA A 323 6.84 8.13 16.36
C ALA A 323 6.05 9.45 16.32
N ARG A 324 6.00 10.18 17.43
CA ARG A 324 5.34 11.49 17.53
C ARG A 324 5.99 12.53 16.61
N THR A 325 7.32 12.65 16.65
CA THR A 325 8.05 13.60 15.80
C THR A 325 7.83 13.29 14.32
N ALA A 326 7.88 12.02 13.92
CA ALA A 326 7.66 11.59 12.54
C ALA A 326 6.23 11.94 12.06
N VAL A 327 5.22 11.79 12.92
CA VAL A 327 3.83 12.15 12.58
C VAL A 327 3.68 13.68 12.45
N LEU A 328 4.14 14.45 13.43
CA LEU A 328 3.94 15.91 13.42
C LEU A 328 4.74 16.60 12.32
N PHE A 329 6.01 16.27 12.22
CA PHE A 329 6.88 16.84 11.19
C PHE A 329 6.47 16.36 9.79
N GLY A 330 6.10 15.08 9.66
CA GLY A 330 5.56 14.52 8.43
C GLY A 330 4.27 15.20 7.98
N ALA A 331 3.34 15.44 8.89
CA ALA A 331 2.11 16.17 8.59
C ALA A 331 2.39 17.64 8.20
N ALA A 332 3.30 18.33 8.90
CA ALA A 332 3.68 19.71 8.55
C ALA A 332 4.25 19.78 7.12
N LEU A 333 5.22 18.92 6.79
CA LEU A 333 5.78 18.84 5.43
C LEU A 333 4.73 18.45 4.39
N GLY A 334 3.85 17.49 4.72
CA GLY A 334 2.74 17.08 3.87
C GLY A 334 1.82 18.24 3.53
N GLY A 335 1.45 19.05 4.53
CA GLY A 335 0.62 20.23 4.37
C GLY A 335 1.30 21.33 3.54
N VAL A 336 2.56 21.66 3.84
CA VAL A 336 3.34 22.64 3.06
C VAL A 336 3.49 22.16 1.61
N GLY A 337 3.82 20.89 1.39
CA GLY A 337 3.94 20.32 0.06
C GLY A 337 2.62 20.35 -0.71
N ALA A 338 1.48 20.12 -0.06
CA ALA A 338 0.16 20.27 -0.68
C ALA A 338 -0.10 21.72 -1.12
N VAL A 339 0.20 22.71 -0.27
CA VAL A 339 0.06 24.14 -0.62
C VAL A 339 0.97 24.49 -1.82
N VAL A 340 2.25 24.11 -1.77
CA VAL A 340 3.20 24.36 -2.86
C VAL A 340 2.70 23.74 -4.17
N THR A 341 2.27 22.48 -4.15
CA THR A 341 1.73 21.80 -5.33
C THR A 341 0.50 22.51 -5.89
N GLY A 342 -0.45 22.87 -5.01
CA GLY A 342 -1.69 23.53 -5.42
C GLY A 342 -1.47 24.93 -6.04
N LEU A 343 -0.46 25.66 -5.59
CA LEU A 343 -0.10 26.99 -6.09
C LEU A 343 0.77 26.94 -7.34
N SER A 344 1.47 25.82 -7.59
CA SER A 344 2.40 25.69 -8.72
C SER A 344 1.70 25.74 -10.07
N GLN A 345 2.30 26.43 -11.02
CA GLN A 345 1.80 26.59 -12.39
C GLN A 345 2.68 25.88 -13.44
N ASP A 346 3.85 25.42 -13.04
CA ASP A 346 4.84 24.76 -13.89
C ASP A 346 5.25 23.39 -13.32
N LEU A 347 5.91 22.60 -14.17
CA LEU A 347 6.34 21.24 -13.81
C LEU A 347 7.31 21.22 -12.61
N HIS A 348 8.25 22.17 -12.54
CA HIS A 348 9.27 22.18 -11.47
C HIS A 348 8.65 22.44 -10.10
N GLY A 349 7.75 23.43 -10.03
CA GLY A 349 7.02 23.71 -8.81
C GLY A 349 6.14 22.54 -8.36
N ILE A 350 5.47 21.86 -9.31
CA ILE A 350 4.67 20.67 -9.04
C ILE A 350 5.55 19.52 -8.51
N ILE A 351 6.72 19.28 -9.14
CA ILE A 351 7.68 18.26 -8.69
C ILE A 351 8.14 18.54 -7.26
N ILE A 352 8.58 19.78 -6.99
CA ILE A 352 9.07 20.16 -5.67
C ILE A 352 7.97 20.04 -4.60
N GLY A 353 6.79 20.56 -4.88
CA GLY A 353 5.66 20.49 -3.95
C GLY A 353 5.23 19.06 -3.67
N PHE A 354 5.08 18.25 -4.72
CA PHE A 354 4.69 16.84 -4.58
C PHE A 354 5.77 16.00 -3.90
N ALA A 355 7.06 16.23 -4.20
CA ALA A 355 8.16 15.57 -3.52
C ALA A 355 8.20 15.93 -2.03
N LEU A 356 7.98 17.20 -1.68
CA LEU A 356 7.89 17.67 -0.30
C LEU A 356 6.71 17.02 0.45
N ALA A 357 5.53 16.98 -0.18
CA ALA A 357 4.37 16.29 0.38
C ALA A 357 4.65 14.79 0.58
N SER A 358 5.25 14.15 -0.42
CA SER A 358 5.59 12.72 -0.38
C SER A 358 6.66 12.41 0.69
N LEU A 359 7.64 13.29 0.89
CA LEU A 359 8.60 13.21 1.99
C LEU A 359 7.85 13.23 3.33
N GLY A 360 6.94 14.19 3.48
CA GLY A 360 6.11 14.33 4.67
C GLY A 360 5.27 13.08 4.96
N PHE A 361 4.52 12.59 3.99
CA PHE A 361 3.72 11.36 4.16
C PHE A 361 4.59 10.10 4.32
N GLY A 362 5.81 10.11 3.76
CA GLY A 362 6.82 9.07 3.97
C GLY A 362 7.30 8.96 5.40
N LEU A 363 7.37 10.08 6.14
CA LEU A 363 7.64 10.12 7.59
C LEU A 363 6.38 9.80 8.40
N PHE A 364 5.26 10.37 8.01
CA PHE A 364 3.99 10.28 8.72
C PHE A 364 3.49 8.85 8.87
N ARG A 365 3.48 8.08 7.79
CA ARG A 365 2.87 6.76 7.74
C ARG A 365 3.54 5.73 8.65
N PRO A 366 4.87 5.56 8.64
CA PRO A 366 5.56 4.73 9.62
C PRO A 366 5.41 5.26 11.05
N GLY A 367 5.43 6.59 11.22
CA GLY A 367 5.30 7.23 12.52
C GLY A 367 3.99 6.88 13.22
N PHE A 368 2.84 7.03 12.54
CA PHE A 368 1.56 6.71 13.18
C PHE A 368 1.39 5.20 13.45
N THR A 369 1.90 4.36 12.55
CA THR A 369 1.85 2.90 12.72
C THR A 369 2.69 2.46 13.91
N ALA A 370 3.92 2.98 14.02
CA ALA A 370 4.80 2.71 15.14
C ALA A 370 4.23 3.24 16.47
N GLY A 371 3.72 4.49 16.47
CA GLY A 371 3.13 5.08 17.67
C GLY A 371 1.90 4.34 18.17
N ALA A 372 1.05 3.86 17.25
CA ALA A 372 -0.09 3.03 17.61
C ALA A 372 0.34 1.68 18.20
N SER A 373 1.37 1.05 17.63
CA SER A 373 1.93 -0.21 18.13
C SER A 373 2.57 -0.05 19.51
N LEU A 374 3.35 1.02 19.72
CA LEU A 374 4.00 1.31 21.02
C LEU A 374 3.00 1.71 22.12
N ALA A 375 1.80 2.13 21.76
CA ALA A 375 0.77 2.53 22.72
C ALA A 375 0.09 1.37 23.44
N VAL A 376 0.36 0.12 23.06
CA VAL A 376 -0.27 -1.09 23.62
C VAL A 376 0.75 -2.17 23.96
N PRO A 377 0.45 -3.04 24.93
CA PRO A 377 1.30 -4.19 25.24
C PRO A 377 1.32 -5.19 24.07
N ARG A 378 2.31 -6.08 24.08
CA ARG A 378 2.53 -7.08 23.01
C ARG A 378 1.28 -7.90 22.66
N ARG A 379 0.47 -8.25 23.63
CA ARG A 379 -0.77 -9.03 23.46
C ARG A 379 -1.82 -8.32 22.58
N ASP A 380 -1.88 -6.99 22.59
CA ASP A 380 -2.88 -6.20 21.85
C ASP A 380 -2.39 -5.75 20.45
N GLN A 381 -1.13 -6.00 20.10
CA GLN A 381 -0.52 -5.52 18.86
C GLN A 381 -1.22 -6.04 17.60
N GLY A 382 -1.73 -7.27 17.63
CA GLY A 382 -2.51 -7.83 16.53
C GLY A 382 -3.78 -7.02 16.24
N GLY A 383 -4.47 -6.55 17.30
CA GLY A 383 -5.64 -5.70 17.18
C GLY A 383 -5.30 -4.33 16.59
N VAL A 384 -4.22 -3.69 17.07
CA VAL A 384 -3.73 -2.40 16.54
C VAL A 384 -3.35 -2.51 15.08
N ALA A 385 -2.67 -3.58 14.71
CA ALA A 385 -2.27 -3.80 13.32
C ALA A 385 -3.47 -3.96 12.38
N GLY A 386 -4.52 -4.66 12.82
CA GLY A 386 -5.79 -4.72 12.09
C GLY A 386 -6.45 -3.34 11.93
N MET A 387 -6.45 -2.52 12.99
CA MET A 387 -6.99 -1.17 12.95
C MET A 387 -6.19 -0.26 12.02
N THR A 388 -4.86 -0.27 12.08
CA THR A 388 -4.00 0.52 11.19
C THR A 388 -4.15 0.11 9.73
N ALA A 389 -4.27 -1.19 9.45
CA ALA A 389 -4.54 -1.70 8.10
C ALA A 389 -5.90 -1.21 7.58
N SER A 390 -6.94 -1.21 8.42
CA SER A 390 -8.27 -0.72 8.06
C SER A 390 -8.27 0.78 7.76
N ILE A 391 -7.57 1.58 8.55
CA ILE A 391 -7.42 3.03 8.29
C ILE A 391 -6.68 3.27 6.98
N ASN A 392 -5.55 2.60 6.78
CA ASN A 392 -4.77 2.71 5.54
C ASN A 392 -5.59 2.32 4.31
N GLY A 393 -6.43 1.28 4.39
CA GLY A 393 -7.31 0.86 3.31
C GLY A 393 -8.45 1.83 3.07
N SER A 394 -9.12 2.29 4.13
CA SER A 394 -10.29 3.16 4.04
C SER A 394 -9.98 4.50 3.38
N ALA A 395 -8.78 5.03 3.56
CA ALA A 395 -8.34 6.27 2.94
C ALA A 395 -8.46 6.25 1.40
N TYR A 396 -8.20 5.09 0.78
CA TYR A 396 -8.23 4.96 -0.67
C TYR A 396 -9.64 4.64 -1.25
N ILE A 397 -10.65 4.41 -0.40
CA ILE A 397 -12.01 4.12 -0.87
C ILE A 397 -12.71 5.39 -1.34
N VAL A 398 -12.62 6.47 -0.58
CA VAL A 398 -13.45 7.66 -0.81
C VAL A 398 -12.60 8.89 -1.14
N SER A 399 -11.45 9.07 -0.50
CA SER A 399 -10.68 10.31 -0.58
C SER A 399 -10.15 10.67 -1.95
N PRO A 400 -9.69 9.75 -2.81
CA PRO A 400 -9.29 10.12 -4.15
C PRO A 400 -10.44 10.75 -4.93
N ALA A 401 -11.65 10.16 -4.85
CA ALA A 401 -12.83 10.66 -5.55
C ALA A 401 -13.30 12.03 -5.00
N ILE A 402 -13.32 12.20 -3.67
CA ILE A 402 -13.63 13.48 -3.04
C ILE A 402 -12.59 14.54 -3.45
N GLY A 403 -11.30 14.17 -3.43
CA GLY A 403 -10.23 15.07 -3.85
C GLY A 403 -10.42 15.58 -5.27
N VAL A 404 -10.74 14.70 -6.21
CA VAL A 404 -10.99 15.07 -7.61
C VAL A 404 -12.29 15.88 -7.76
N LEU A 405 -13.35 15.55 -7.02
CA LEU A 405 -14.59 16.32 -7.03
C LEU A 405 -14.34 17.77 -6.58
N LEU A 406 -13.62 17.96 -5.49
CA LEU A 406 -13.26 19.27 -4.97
C LEU A 406 -12.31 20.01 -5.91
N TYR A 407 -11.36 19.29 -6.52
CA TYR A 407 -10.44 19.84 -7.51
C TYR A 407 -11.18 20.38 -8.73
N ASN A 408 -12.15 19.62 -9.24
CA ASN A 408 -12.97 20.05 -10.39
C ASN A 408 -13.86 21.27 -10.06
N TRP A 409 -14.25 21.43 -8.79
CA TRP A 409 -14.92 22.66 -8.38
C TRP A 409 -13.95 23.84 -8.33
N HIS A 410 -12.85 23.68 -7.58
CA HIS A 410 -11.76 24.66 -7.54
C HIS A 410 -10.48 24.01 -7.00
N PRO A 411 -9.35 24.10 -7.72
CA PRO A 411 -8.09 23.44 -7.31
C PRO A 411 -7.66 23.78 -5.89
N MET A 412 -7.79 25.06 -5.48
CA MET A 412 -7.41 25.51 -4.12
C MET A 412 -8.25 24.90 -3.02
N VAL A 413 -9.49 24.49 -3.29
CA VAL A 413 -10.35 23.84 -2.27
C VAL A 413 -9.82 22.44 -1.97
N ALA A 414 -9.42 21.67 -3.00
CA ALA A 414 -8.85 20.34 -2.79
C ALA A 414 -7.53 20.40 -2.02
N TYR A 415 -6.59 21.21 -2.49
CA TYR A 415 -5.28 21.36 -1.83
C TYR A 415 -5.36 22.05 -0.48
N GLY A 416 -6.27 23.01 -0.32
CA GLY A 416 -6.59 23.68 0.95
C GLY A 416 -7.14 22.72 1.99
N LEU A 417 -8.00 21.77 1.59
CA LEU A 417 -8.52 20.74 2.50
C LEU A 417 -7.41 19.76 2.91
N MET A 418 -6.55 19.34 1.98
CA MET A 418 -5.39 18.49 2.29
C MET A 418 -4.45 19.18 3.30
N ALA A 419 -4.11 20.44 3.05
CA ALA A 419 -3.30 21.24 3.95
C ALA A 419 -4.01 21.49 5.29
N GLY A 420 -5.32 21.68 5.28
CA GLY A 420 -6.16 21.84 6.47
C GLY A 420 -6.14 20.59 7.35
N PHE A 421 -6.27 19.39 6.78
CA PHE A 421 -6.13 18.13 7.53
C PHE A 421 -4.75 18.00 8.16
N CYS A 422 -3.69 18.31 7.41
CA CYS A 422 -2.33 18.28 7.92
C CYS A 422 -2.09 19.32 9.01
N GLY A 423 -2.53 20.57 8.82
CA GLY A 423 -2.42 21.64 9.80
C GLY A 423 -3.19 21.37 11.09
N TRP A 424 -4.43 20.87 10.95
CA TRP A 424 -5.24 20.44 12.09
C TRP A 424 -4.51 19.32 12.85
N LEU A 425 -3.96 18.35 12.14
CA LEU A 425 -3.25 17.23 12.73
C LEU A 425 -1.99 17.67 13.49
N VAL A 426 -1.25 18.68 13.01
CA VAL A 426 -0.11 19.25 13.72
C VAL A 426 -0.58 19.95 15.01
N MET A 427 -1.60 20.81 14.93
CA MET A 427 -2.12 21.55 16.09
C MET A 427 -2.72 20.62 17.14
N TRP A 428 -3.59 19.72 16.73
CA TRP A 428 -4.24 18.76 17.62
C TRP A 428 -3.25 17.70 18.15
N GLY A 429 -2.42 17.16 17.27
CA GLY A 429 -1.46 16.10 17.60
C GLY A 429 -0.36 16.57 18.54
N TRP A 430 -0.05 17.88 18.55
CA TRP A 430 0.92 18.44 19.49
C TRP A 430 0.56 18.17 20.95
N SER A 431 -0.73 18.24 21.29
CA SER A 431 -1.25 17.98 22.63
C SER A 431 -1.76 16.54 22.83
N ALA A 432 -2.29 15.91 21.78
CA ALA A 432 -2.96 14.62 21.86
C ALA A 432 -2.00 13.42 21.75
N LEU A 433 -0.93 13.54 20.95
CA LEU A 433 0.09 12.51 20.82
C LEU A 433 1.10 12.70 21.95
N LYS A 434 1.08 11.78 22.91
CA LYS A 434 2.02 11.81 24.03
C LYS A 434 3.42 11.40 23.56
N LEU A 435 4.45 11.91 24.24
CA LEU A 435 5.82 11.42 24.09
C LEU A 435 5.87 9.95 24.53
N ASP A 436 6.63 9.15 23.79
CA ASP A 436 6.94 7.77 24.19
C ASP A 436 7.62 7.82 25.55
N GLN A 437 6.88 7.52 26.63
CA GLN A 437 7.53 7.21 27.90
C GLN A 437 7.96 5.75 27.79
N PRO A 438 9.22 5.41 28.03
CA PRO A 438 9.61 4.02 28.20
C PRO A 438 8.73 3.47 29.32
N THR A 439 7.98 2.43 29.03
CA THR A 439 7.31 1.63 30.06
C THR A 439 8.42 1.02 30.90
N THR A 440 8.63 1.63 32.07
CA THR A 440 9.46 1.07 33.15
C THR A 440 8.88 -0.24 33.62
#